data_343a351982ce81527c90da06bf092f93
#
_entry.id   343a351982ce81527c90da06bf092f93
#
_cell.length_a   1.000
_cell.length_b   1.000
_cell.length_c   1.000
_cell.angle_alpha   90.00
_cell.angle_beta   90.00
_cell.angle_gamma   90.00
#
_symmetry.space_group_name_H-M   'P 1'
#
loop_
_entity.id
_entity.type
_entity.pdbx_description
1 polymer ?
#
loop_
_entity_poly.entity_id
_entity_poly.type
_entity_poly.pdbx_seq_one_letter_code
_entity_poly.pdbx_strand_id
1 'polypeptide(L)'
;MSSGNSWTKSLFVGLWTTLNFSRKLFLNIIFIVIFIAFISVFLKDDNKITVPTGSALVLKLSGNLVIEKEAVDPFTEFMEEAFEQEDDNPEILLQDVLLTIENAKQDRRIKALVLDLHGLGSAGLDKLEQVAVALEGFKESEKPIYAIGDYYSQNQYYLASRADHLYLNPMGFMMFEGYGRFGMYFKSAIEKLKAENEELKR
;
A
#
# COMPACT_ATOMS: atom_id res chain seq x y z
N MET A 1 -13.76 11.99 -81.07
CA MET A 1 -12.79 10.94 -80.78
C MET A 1 -11.98 11.38 -79.57
N SER A 2 -12.22 10.88 -78.43
CA SER A 2 -11.42 11.15 -77.22
C SER A 2 -11.30 9.86 -76.40
N SER A 3 -10.22 9.15 -76.61
CA SER A 3 -9.83 7.92 -75.95
C SER A 3 -8.84 8.15 -74.79
N GLY A 4 -8.72 9.36 -74.29
CA GLY A 4 -7.67 9.74 -73.34
C GLY A 4 -7.94 9.53 -71.86
N ASN A 5 -9.13 9.00 -71.44
CA ASN A 5 -9.56 9.13 -70.03
C ASN A 5 -9.74 7.80 -69.27
N SER A 6 -9.43 6.66 -69.82
CA SER A 6 -9.61 5.36 -69.17
C SER A 6 -8.40 4.94 -68.32
N TRP A 7 -7.18 5.25 -68.75
CA TRP A 7 -5.97 4.86 -68.06
C TRP A 7 -5.74 5.64 -66.73
N THR A 8 -5.99 6.95 -66.74
CA THR A 8 -5.89 7.77 -65.53
C THR A 8 -6.93 7.38 -64.48
N LYS A 9 -8.17 7.06 -64.89
CA LYS A 9 -9.19 6.53 -63.99
C LYS A 9 -8.78 5.20 -63.39
N SER A 10 -8.21 4.28 -64.19
CA SER A 10 -7.74 2.99 -63.70
C SER A 10 -6.62 3.13 -62.68
N LEU A 11 -5.68 4.04 -62.87
CA LEU A 11 -4.62 4.34 -61.92
C LEU A 11 -5.17 4.93 -60.60
N PHE A 12 -6.11 5.87 -60.71
CA PHE A 12 -6.73 6.44 -59.53
C PHE A 12 -7.55 5.41 -58.70
N VAL A 13 -8.30 4.55 -59.38
CA VAL A 13 -9.04 3.46 -58.72
C VAL A 13 -8.09 2.46 -58.09
N GLY A 14 -7.00 2.09 -58.79
CA GLY A 14 -5.98 1.20 -58.23
C GLY A 14 -5.31 1.79 -56.98
N LEU A 15 -4.87 3.06 -57.06
CA LEU A 15 -4.29 3.76 -55.90
C LEU A 15 -5.25 3.85 -54.71
N TRP A 16 -6.51 4.20 -54.98
CA TRP A 16 -7.54 4.27 -53.96
C TRP A 16 -7.82 2.92 -53.31
N THR A 17 -7.86 1.84 -54.09
CA THR A 17 -8.08 0.48 -53.58
C THR A 17 -6.91 0.02 -52.71
N THR A 18 -5.68 0.30 -53.14
CA THR A 18 -4.46 -0.02 -52.38
C THR A 18 -4.41 0.74 -51.08
N LEU A 19 -4.68 2.05 -51.09
CA LEU A 19 -4.75 2.86 -49.87
C LEU A 19 -5.83 2.39 -48.90
N ASN A 20 -7.02 2.04 -49.43
CA ASN A 20 -8.11 1.52 -48.59
C ASN A 20 -7.78 0.14 -47.99
N PHE A 21 -7.13 -0.72 -48.78
CA PHE A 21 -6.66 -2.01 -48.29
C PHE A 21 -5.58 -1.84 -47.19
N SER A 22 -4.58 -0.98 -47.43
CA SER A 22 -3.52 -0.68 -46.48
C SER A 22 -4.09 -0.14 -45.17
N ARG A 23 -5.05 0.80 -45.22
CA ARG A 23 -5.72 1.33 -44.05
C ARG A 23 -6.48 0.25 -43.26
N LYS A 24 -7.24 -0.61 -43.95
CA LYS A 24 -7.95 -1.71 -43.31
C LYS A 24 -7.00 -2.71 -42.66
N LEU A 25 -5.91 -3.04 -43.35
CA LEU A 25 -4.88 -3.93 -42.83
C LEU A 25 -4.24 -3.36 -41.55
N PHE A 26 -3.88 -2.08 -41.58
CA PHE A 26 -3.26 -1.39 -40.45
C PHE A 26 -4.20 -1.34 -39.22
N LEU A 27 -5.48 -0.98 -39.43
CA LEU A 27 -6.48 -0.96 -38.36
C LEU A 27 -6.74 -2.37 -37.79
N ASN A 28 -6.76 -3.40 -38.63
CA ASN A 28 -6.92 -4.77 -38.16
C ASN A 28 -5.71 -5.24 -37.34
N ILE A 29 -4.49 -4.88 -37.73
CA ILE A 29 -3.29 -5.21 -36.96
C ILE A 29 -3.33 -4.52 -35.60
N ILE A 30 -3.65 -3.22 -35.55
CA ILE A 30 -3.81 -2.48 -34.29
C ILE A 30 -4.86 -3.15 -33.40
N PHE A 31 -6.03 -3.50 -33.98
CA PHE A 31 -7.08 -4.18 -33.24
C PHE A 31 -6.61 -5.51 -32.66
N ILE A 32 -5.89 -6.31 -33.45
CA ILE A 32 -5.35 -7.59 -32.97
C ILE A 32 -4.34 -7.37 -31.84
N VAL A 33 -3.46 -6.38 -31.94
CA VAL A 33 -2.49 -6.05 -30.90
C VAL A 33 -3.18 -5.63 -29.60
N ILE A 34 -4.18 -4.74 -29.69
CA ILE A 34 -4.98 -4.31 -28.53
C ILE A 34 -5.74 -5.51 -27.95
N PHE A 35 -6.32 -6.36 -28.79
CA PHE A 35 -7.06 -7.54 -28.34
C PHE A 35 -6.18 -8.56 -27.64
N ILE A 36 -4.96 -8.80 -28.16
CA ILE A 36 -3.97 -9.67 -27.50
C ILE A 36 -3.50 -9.07 -26.19
N ALA A 37 -3.25 -7.75 -26.13
CA ALA A 37 -2.91 -7.06 -24.89
C ALA A 37 -4.03 -7.16 -23.85
N PHE A 38 -5.28 -6.99 -24.27
CA PHE A 38 -6.45 -7.15 -23.42
C PHE A 38 -6.57 -8.58 -22.87
N ILE A 39 -6.44 -9.59 -23.74
CA ILE A 39 -6.45 -11.00 -23.30
C ILE A 39 -5.28 -11.29 -22.35
N SER A 40 -4.10 -10.73 -22.59
CA SER A 40 -2.93 -10.94 -21.73
C SER A 40 -3.14 -10.45 -20.31
N VAL A 41 -3.96 -9.40 -20.11
CA VAL A 41 -4.35 -8.94 -18.76
C VAL A 41 -5.21 -9.98 -18.04
N PHE A 42 -6.14 -10.63 -18.75
CA PHE A 42 -6.99 -11.68 -18.16
C PHE A 42 -6.28 -13.04 -17.99
N LEU A 43 -5.24 -13.29 -18.79
CA LEU A 43 -4.44 -14.51 -18.70
C LEU A 43 -3.23 -14.36 -17.76
N LYS A 44 -3.00 -13.19 -17.17
CA LYS A 44 -2.06 -13.07 -16.06
C LYS A 44 -2.60 -13.93 -14.93
N ASP A 45 -2.10 -15.16 -14.91
CA ASP A 45 -2.27 -16.06 -13.77
C ASP A 45 -1.65 -15.33 -12.57
N ASP A 46 -2.45 -15.08 -11.54
CA ASP A 46 -1.93 -14.57 -10.27
C ASP A 46 -0.79 -15.49 -9.88
N ASN A 47 0.43 -14.96 -9.83
CA ASN A 47 1.61 -15.69 -9.43
C ASN A 47 1.29 -16.34 -8.07
N LYS A 48 0.86 -17.58 -8.08
CA LYS A 48 0.62 -18.34 -6.84
C LYS A 48 1.93 -18.37 -6.10
N ILE A 49 2.03 -17.50 -5.09
CA ILE A 49 3.20 -17.45 -4.22
C ILE A 49 3.35 -18.82 -3.59
N THR A 50 4.37 -19.54 -4.05
CA THR A 50 4.66 -20.87 -3.50
C THR A 50 5.42 -20.67 -2.21
N VAL A 51 4.75 -20.84 -1.08
CA VAL A 51 5.38 -20.77 0.24
C VAL A 51 6.11 -22.11 0.50
N PRO A 52 7.44 -22.11 0.62
CA PRO A 52 8.20 -23.31 0.96
C PRO A 52 7.83 -23.81 2.37
N THR A 53 7.94 -25.12 2.60
CA THR A 53 7.76 -25.67 3.96
C THR A 53 8.92 -25.26 4.85
N GLY A 54 8.62 -24.78 6.06
CA GLY A 54 9.64 -24.33 7.01
C GLY A 54 9.93 -22.82 6.91
N SER A 55 9.10 -22.05 6.21
CA SER A 55 9.23 -20.59 6.10
C SER A 55 8.85 -19.89 7.40
N ALA A 56 9.44 -18.72 7.62
CA ALA A 56 8.95 -17.72 8.56
C ALA A 56 8.10 -16.69 7.82
N LEU A 57 6.97 -16.31 8.40
CA LEU A 57 6.20 -15.17 7.92
C LEU A 57 6.80 -13.89 8.50
N VAL A 58 7.19 -12.96 7.63
CA VAL A 58 7.58 -11.60 8.06
C VAL A 58 6.33 -10.72 7.98
N LEU A 59 5.80 -10.33 9.13
CA LEU A 59 4.71 -9.38 9.23
C LEU A 59 5.31 -7.97 9.29
N LYS A 60 5.38 -7.34 8.12
CA LYS A 60 5.89 -5.98 7.98
C LYS A 60 4.72 -5.01 8.05
N LEU A 61 4.63 -4.26 9.15
CA LEU A 61 3.63 -3.23 9.34
C LEU A 61 4.24 -1.87 8.97
N SER A 62 3.81 -1.32 7.81
CA SER A 62 4.34 -0.07 7.27
C SER A 62 3.19 0.88 6.96
N GLY A 63 3.04 1.94 7.77
CA GLY A 63 1.95 2.90 7.66
C GLY A 63 1.06 2.99 8.91
N ASN A 64 -0.05 3.70 8.77
CA ASN A 64 -1.03 3.88 9.84
C ASN A 64 -2.01 2.71 9.90
N LEU A 65 -2.23 2.18 11.10
CA LEU A 65 -3.19 1.10 11.30
C LEU A 65 -4.61 1.65 11.36
N VAL A 66 -5.43 1.32 10.37
CA VAL A 66 -6.80 1.83 10.21
C VAL A 66 -7.83 0.70 10.17
N ILE A 67 -9.08 1.01 10.53
CA ILE A 67 -10.21 0.07 10.42
C ILE A 67 -10.73 0.05 8.99
N GLU A 68 -10.74 1.22 8.34
CA GLU A 68 -11.19 1.43 6.96
C GLU A 68 -10.22 2.39 6.30
N LYS A 69 -9.83 2.11 5.06
CA LYS A 69 -8.96 3.00 4.28
C LYS A 69 -9.72 4.25 3.86
N GLU A 70 -9.02 5.36 3.80
CA GLU A 70 -9.57 6.58 3.25
C GLU A 70 -9.91 6.38 1.77
N ALA A 71 -11.09 6.86 1.36
CA ALA A 71 -11.51 6.73 -0.02
C ALA A 71 -10.66 7.66 -0.90
N VAL A 72 -9.78 7.07 -1.70
CA VAL A 72 -9.00 7.79 -2.70
C VAL A 72 -9.80 7.88 -4.01
N ASP A 73 -9.72 9.02 -4.70
CA ASP A 73 -10.29 9.14 -6.03
C ASP A 73 -9.62 8.14 -6.98
N PRO A 74 -10.41 7.30 -7.71
CA PRO A 74 -9.86 6.28 -8.61
C PRO A 74 -8.89 6.81 -9.66
N PHE A 75 -9.01 8.08 -10.05
CA PHE A 75 -8.08 8.71 -10.98
C PHE A 75 -6.74 9.01 -10.31
N THR A 76 -6.75 9.46 -9.06
CA THR A 76 -5.54 9.71 -8.27
C THR A 76 -4.80 8.41 -8.01
N GLU A 77 -5.49 7.35 -7.58
CA GLU A 77 -4.93 6.01 -7.38
C GLU A 77 -4.28 5.47 -8.67
N PHE A 78 -4.96 5.61 -9.81
CA PHE A 78 -4.40 5.23 -11.11
C PHE A 78 -3.14 6.03 -11.47
N MET A 79 -3.09 7.33 -11.17
CA MET A 79 -1.94 8.17 -11.46
C MET A 79 -0.75 7.83 -10.54
N GLU A 80 -0.99 7.59 -9.26
CA GLU A 80 0.04 7.17 -8.29
C GLU A 80 0.65 5.83 -8.71
N GLU A 81 -0.18 4.86 -9.08
CA GLU A 81 0.26 3.55 -9.55
C GLU A 81 1.02 3.64 -10.90
N ALA A 82 0.55 4.47 -11.83
CA ALA A 82 1.17 4.65 -13.16
C ALA A 82 2.52 5.36 -13.11
N PHE A 83 2.74 6.23 -12.12
CA PHE A 83 3.97 6.99 -11.94
C PHE A 83 4.86 6.44 -10.82
N GLU A 84 4.51 5.29 -10.23
CA GLU A 84 5.23 4.67 -9.10
C GLU A 84 5.47 5.68 -7.95
N GLN A 85 4.50 6.57 -7.72
CA GLN A 85 4.56 7.52 -6.63
C GLN A 85 4.28 6.77 -5.32
N GLU A 86 5.20 6.87 -4.37
CA GLU A 86 4.97 6.31 -3.03
C GLU A 86 3.84 7.11 -2.34
N ASP A 87 2.92 6.40 -1.70
CA ASP A 87 1.90 7.01 -0.86
C ASP A 87 2.56 7.71 0.33
N ASP A 88 2.36 9.04 0.44
CA ASP A 88 2.90 9.84 1.53
C ASP A 88 2.33 9.42 2.92
N ASN A 89 1.19 8.72 2.95
CA ASN A 89 0.52 8.31 4.18
C ASN A 89 -0.06 6.88 4.08
N PRO A 90 0.80 5.86 3.95
CA PRO A 90 0.35 4.50 3.73
C PRO A 90 -0.54 4.01 4.88
N GLU A 91 -1.63 3.32 4.53
CA GLU A 91 -2.60 2.78 5.46
C GLU A 91 -2.63 1.26 5.43
N ILE A 92 -2.65 0.65 6.62
CA ILE A 92 -2.74 -0.79 6.82
C ILE A 92 -4.12 -1.12 7.38
N LEU A 93 -4.87 -1.96 6.71
CA LEU A 93 -6.14 -2.45 7.24
C LEU A 93 -5.93 -3.41 8.40
N LEU A 94 -6.52 -3.09 9.55
CA LEU A 94 -6.50 -3.94 10.73
C LEU A 94 -6.99 -5.36 10.41
N GLN A 95 -8.06 -5.48 9.62
CA GLN A 95 -8.64 -6.78 9.26
C GLN A 95 -7.64 -7.66 8.49
N ASP A 96 -6.86 -7.07 7.57
CA ASP A 96 -5.86 -7.81 6.80
C ASP A 96 -4.74 -8.34 7.71
N VAL A 97 -4.32 -7.54 8.68
CA VAL A 97 -3.33 -7.95 9.69
C VAL A 97 -3.85 -9.13 10.51
N LEU A 98 -5.08 -9.04 11.02
CA LEU A 98 -5.70 -10.10 11.83
C LEU A 98 -5.86 -11.39 11.02
N LEU A 99 -6.35 -11.30 9.78
CA LEU A 99 -6.49 -12.45 8.87
C LEU A 99 -5.15 -13.08 8.51
N THR A 100 -4.11 -12.25 8.32
CA THR A 100 -2.76 -12.73 8.02
C THR A 100 -2.19 -13.54 9.18
N ILE A 101 -2.34 -13.06 10.42
CA ILE A 101 -1.90 -13.77 11.63
C ILE A 101 -2.68 -15.09 11.79
N GLU A 102 -4.00 -15.06 11.63
CA GLU A 102 -4.83 -16.26 11.77
C GLU A 102 -4.51 -17.31 10.70
N ASN A 103 -4.36 -16.91 9.44
CA ASN A 103 -3.97 -17.81 8.37
C ASN A 103 -2.57 -18.42 8.62
N ALA A 104 -1.62 -17.61 9.10
CA ALA A 104 -0.28 -18.07 9.45
C ALA A 104 -0.30 -19.07 10.63
N LYS A 105 -1.20 -18.88 11.60
CA LYS A 105 -1.42 -19.82 12.71
C LYS A 105 -1.78 -21.21 12.19
N GLN A 106 -2.66 -21.29 11.20
CA GLN A 106 -3.17 -22.55 10.67
C GLN A 106 -2.25 -23.17 9.61
N ASP A 107 -1.41 -22.38 8.93
CA ASP A 107 -0.55 -22.89 7.85
C ASP A 107 0.64 -23.68 8.40
N ARG A 108 0.67 -24.99 8.06
CA ARG A 108 1.75 -25.91 8.49
C ARG A 108 3.11 -25.59 7.85
N ARG A 109 3.14 -24.85 6.77
CA ARG A 109 4.38 -24.44 6.07
C ARG A 109 5.11 -23.34 6.83
N ILE A 110 4.36 -22.51 7.58
CA ILE A 110 4.90 -21.45 8.41
C ILE A 110 5.31 -22.01 9.77
N LYS A 111 6.55 -21.72 10.18
CA LYS A 111 7.15 -22.23 11.41
C LYS A 111 7.47 -21.14 12.43
N ALA A 112 7.46 -19.89 12.03
CA ALA A 112 7.71 -18.75 12.90
C ALA A 112 7.04 -17.50 12.33
N LEU A 113 6.82 -16.52 13.19
CA LEU A 113 6.38 -15.17 12.85
C LEU A 113 7.49 -14.18 13.20
N VAL A 114 7.83 -13.28 12.29
CA VAL A 114 8.79 -12.19 12.53
C VAL A 114 8.03 -10.87 12.40
N LEU A 115 8.04 -10.08 13.47
CA LEU A 115 7.44 -8.75 13.49
C LEU A 115 8.49 -7.72 13.04
N ASP A 116 8.27 -7.12 11.89
CA ASP A 116 8.96 -5.92 11.42
C ASP A 116 8.03 -4.72 11.62
N LEU A 117 8.26 -3.99 12.70
CA LEU A 117 7.42 -2.88 13.13
C LEU A 117 8.03 -1.52 12.80
N HIS A 118 9.17 -1.50 12.10
CA HIS A 118 9.93 -0.27 11.82
C HIS A 118 9.07 0.80 11.14
N GLY A 119 8.21 0.39 10.20
CA GLY A 119 7.33 1.28 9.44
C GLY A 119 6.00 1.58 10.12
N LEU A 120 5.69 0.99 11.29
CA LEU A 120 4.41 1.22 11.95
C LEU A 120 4.29 2.67 12.42
N GLY A 121 3.36 3.39 11.82
CA GLY A 121 3.03 4.77 12.12
C GLY A 121 2.03 4.92 13.25
N SER A 122 1.01 5.72 13.04
CA SER A 122 -0.06 5.94 14.02
C SER A 122 -0.96 4.73 14.13
N ALA A 123 -1.30 4.37 15.37
CA ALA A 123 -2.28 3.34 15.67
C ALA A 123 -3.01 3.70 16.96
N GLY A 124 -4.34 3.56 16.97
CA GLY A 124 -5.12 3.67 18.20
C GLY A 124 -4.87 2.46 19.10
N LEU A 125 -4.92 2.68 20.42
CA LEU A 125 -4.69 1.62 21.40
C LEU A 125 -5.65 0.43 21.23
N ASP A 126 -6.90 0.71 20.87
CA ASP A 126 -7.93 -0.28 20.57
C ASP A 126 -7.55 -1.23 19.43
N LYS A 127 -6.89 -0.71 18.38
CA LYS A 127 -6.40 -1.49 17.25
C LYS A 127 -5.15 -2.28 17.63
N LEU A 128 -4.23 -1.65 18.35
CA LEU A 128 -3.05 -2.34 18.88
C LEU A 128 -3.42 -3.51 19.78
N GLU A 129 -4.44 -3.35 20.63
CA GLU A 129 -4.93 -4.42 21.50
C GLU A 129 -5.46 -5.61 20.70
N GLN A 130 -6.22 -5.36 19.62
CA GLN A 130 -6.72 -6.43 18.76
C GLN A 130 -5.59 -7.21 18.08
N VAL A 131 -4.56 -6.51 17.59
CA VAL A 131 -3.37 -7.18 17.03
C VAL A 131 -2.63 -7.95 18.13
N ALA A 132 -2.48 -7.38 19.33
CA ALA A 132 -1.84 -8.05 20.45
C ALA A 132 -2.57 -9.35 20.83
N VAL A 133 -3.91 -9.34 20.89
CA VAL A 133 -4.73 -10.54 21.12
C VAL A 133 -4.53 -11.57 20.02
N ALA A 134 -4.47 -11.16 18.76
CA ALA A 134 -4.19 -12.08 17.65
C ALA A 134 -2.80 -12.71 17.74
N LEU A 135 -1.78 -11.94 18.16
CA LEU A 135 -0.42 -12.45 18.39
C LEU A 135 -0.38 -13.45 19.56
N GLU A 136 -1.10 -13.18 20.67
CA GLU A 136 -1.23 -14.15 21.77
C GLU A 136 -1.92 -15.43 21.29
N GLY A 137 -2.98 -15.30 20.48
CA GLY A 137 -3.64 -16.44 19.87
C GLY A 137 -2.73 -17.25 18.94
N PHE A 138 -1.80 -16.57 18.22
CA PHE A 138 -0.83 -17.25 17.38
C PHE A 138 0.11 -18.16 18.17
N LYS A 139 0.48 -17.80 19.39
CA LYS A 139 1.35 -18.61 20.28
C LYS A 139 0.73 -19.97 20.62
N GLU A 140 -0.59 -20.11 20.58
CA GLU A 140 -1.25 -21.40 20.79
C GLU A 140 -0.86 -22.45 19.72
N SER A 141 -0.32 -22.01 18.58
CA SER A 141 0.20 -22.90 17.55
C SER A 141 1.62 -23.43 17.83
N GLU A 142 2.22 -23.08 18.98
CA GLU A 142 3.59 -23.44 19.38
C GLU A 142 4.68 -22.91 18.40
N LYS A 143 4.35 -21.92 17.58
CA LYS A 143 5.28 -21.27 16.65
C LYS A 143 5.83 -20.00 17.31
N PRO A 144 7.16 -19.82 17.36
CA PRO A 144 7.76 -18.69 18.02
C PRO A 144 7.50 -17.39 17.25
N ILE A 145 7.35 -16.30 18.01
CA ILE A 145 7.25 -14.93 17.50
C ILE A 145 8.55 -14.21 17.83
N TYR A 146 9.16 -13.63 16.82
CA TYR A 146 10.36 -12.80 16.94
C TYR A 146 10.03 -11.35 16.62
N ALA A 147 10.50 -10.41 17.42
CA ALA A 147 10.49 -8.98 17.10
C ALA A 147 11.92 -8.48 16.97
N ILE A 148 12.24 -7.85 15.85
CA ILE A 148 13.58 -7.36 15.54
C ILE A 148 13.45 -5.91 15.11
N GLY A 149 14.23 -5.02 15.74
CA GLY A 149 14.20 -3.60 15.42
C GLY A 149 15.43 -2.85 15.86
N ASP A 150 15.67 -1.71 15.19
CA ASP A 150 16.73 -0.77 15.55
C ASP A 150 16.26 0.22 16.62
N TYR A 151 14.99 0.51 16.64
CA TYR A 151 14.32 1.31 17.67
C TYR A 151 12.85 0.89 17.79
N TYR A 152 12.25 1.24 18.92
CA TYR A 152 10.82 1.04 19.15
C TYR A 152 10.19 2.32 19.73
N SER A 153 9.18 2.84 19.03
CA SER A 153 8.23 3.77 19.62
C SER A 153 7.31 3.03 20.63
N GLN A 154 6.52 3.76 21.38
CA GLN A 154 5.58 3.15 22.34
C GLN A 154 4.61 2.17 21.67
N ASN A 155 4.03 2.52 20.50
CA ASN A 155 3.11 1.66 19.79
C ASN A 155 3.79 0.40 19.23
N GLN A 156 5.00 0.57 18.68
CA GLN A 156 5.81 -0.54 18.20
C GLN A 156 6.21 -1.49 19.32
N TYR A 157 6.66 -0.94 20.45
CA TYR A 157 7.02 -1.74 21.62
C TYR A 157 5.81 -2.47 22.23
N TYR A 158 4.62 -1.87 22.20
CA TYR A 158 3.40 -2.51 22.66
C TYR A 158 3.15 -3.85 21.95
N LEU A 159 3.34 -3.90 20.62
CA LEU A 159 3.23 -5.13 19.83
C LEU A 159 4.46 -6.02 20.00
N ALA A 160 5.66 -5.44 19.93
CA ALA A 160 6.92 -6.18 20.05
C ALA A 160 7.02 -6.93 21.40
N SER A 161 6.46 -6.38 22.48
CA SER A 161 6.42 -7.02 23.80
C SER A 161 5.60 -8.32 23.82
N ARG A 162 4.79 -8.60 22.79
CA ARG A 162 4.08 -9.86 22.62
C ARG A 162 4.92 -10.96 22.00
N ALA A 163 6.10 -10.63 21.46
CA ALA A 163 7.00 -11.62 20.90
C ALA A 163 7.64 -12.49 22.02
N ASP A 164 7.96 -13.74 21.67
CA ASP A 164 8.70 -14.64 22.56
C ASP A 164 10.19 -14.21 22.65
N HIS A 165 10.68 -13.65 21.55
CA HIS A 165 12.05 -13.13 21.46
C HIS A 165 12.04 -11.73 20.88
N LEU A 166 12.48 -10.75 21.68
CA LEU A 166 12.61 -9.37 21.28
C LEU A 166 14.09 -8.99 21.17
N TYR A 167 14.47 -8.53 19.99
CA TYR A 167 15.84 -8.08 19.72
C TYR A 167 15.84 -6.58 19.40
N LEU A 168 16.66 -5.86 20.13
CA LEU A 168 16.95 -4.46 19.86
C LEU A 168 18.41 -4.31 19.50
N ASN A 169 18.69 -3.53 18.45
CA ASN A 169 20.07 -3.18 18.10
C ASN A 169 20.79 -2.58 19.32
N PRO A 170 22.04 -2.97 19.61
CA PRO A 170 22.81 -2.39 20.72
C PRO A 170 22.97 -0.87 20.67
N MET A 171 22.91 -0.27 19.48
CA MET A 171 22.92 1.19 19.28
C MET A 171 21.52 1.77 19.22
N GLY A 172 20.49 0.94 19.38
CA GLY A 172 19.10 1.32 19.30
C GLY A 172 18.57 1.96 20.57
N PHE A 173 17.31 2.43 20.49
CA PHE A 173 16.64 3.04 21.64
C PHE A 173 15.14 2.71 21.64
N MET A 174 14.52 2.89 22.78
CA MET A 174 13.07 2.83 22.98
C MET A 174 12.56 4.19 23.44
N MET A 175 11.47 4.65 22.88
CA MET A 175 10.86 5.93 23.24
C MET A 175 9.45 5.71 23.79
N PHE A 176 9.26 6.08 25.06
CA PHE A 176 7.97 5.99 25.74
C PHE A 176 7.48 7.40 26.10
N GLU A 177 6.34 7.78 25.55
CA GLU A 177 5.72 9.10 25.77
C GLU A 177 4.62 9.04 26.84
N GLY A 178 4.14 7.82 27.16
CA GLY A 178 2.98 7.59 28.00
C GLY A 178 1.66 7.85 27.25
N TYR A 179 0.54 7.59 27.92
CA TYR A 179 -0.80 7.79 27.36
C TYR A 179 -1.46 9.09 27.84
N GLY A 180 -0.76 9.88 28.67
CA GLY A 180 -1.24 11.17 29.13
C GLY A 180 -0.97 12.27 28.08
N ARG A 181 -2.02 12.96 27.63
CA ARG A 181 -1.89 14.14 26.79
C ARG A 181 -2.29 15.37 27.56
N PHE A 182 -1.33 16.23 27.87
CA PHE A 182 -1.57 17.52 28.49
C PHE A 182 -1.68 18.59 27.41
N GLY A 183 -2.90 19.08 27.19
CA GLY A 183 -3.13 20.22 26.32
C GLY A 183 -2.62 21.51 26.95
N MET A 184 -1.80 22.28 26.23
CA MET A 184 -1.46 23.64 26.67
C MET A 184 -2.61 24.57 26.34
N TYR A 185 -3.08 25.31 27.34
CA TYR A 185 -4.15 26.29 27.21
C TYR A 185 -3.53 27.68 27.07
N PHE A 186 -3.59 28.26 25.87
CA PHE A 186 -3.01 29.56 25.57
C PHE A 186 -3.96 30.76 25.79
N LYS A 187 -5.17 30.53 26.34
CA LYS A 187 -6.19 31.55 26.49
C LYS A 187 -5.66 32.80 27.21
N SER A 188 -5.01 32.64 28.35
CA SER A 188 -4.46 33.77 29.12
C SER A 188 -3.30 34.49 28.43
N ALA A 189 -2.50 33.76 27.62
CA ALA A 189 -1.44 34.36 26.82
C ALA A 189 -2.03 35.19 25.66
N ILE A 190 -3.06 34.68 25.02
CA ILE A 190 -3.76 35.38 23.93
C ILE A 190 -4.49 36.64 24.45
N GLU A 191 -5.12 36.54 25.63
CA GLU A 191 -5.76 37.70 26.27
C GLU A 191 -4.78 38.81 26.63
N LYS A 192 -3.59 38.45 27.15
CA LYS A 192 -2.51 39.42 27.41
C LYS A 192 -2.02 40.09 26.15
N LEU A 193 -1.77 39.34 25.07
CA LEU A 193 -1.36 39.88 23.78
C LEU A 193 -2.41 40.79 23.15
N LYS A 194 -3.69 40.51 23.33
CA LYS A 194 -4.78 41.39 22.89
C LYS A 194 -4.82 42.70 23.66
N ALA A 195 -4.67 42.65 24.99
CA ALA A 195 -4.64 43.84 25.84
C ALA A 195 -3.44 44.75 25.48
N GLU A 196 -2.26 44.19 25.28
CA GLU A 196 -1.05 44.94 24.88
C GLU A 196 -1.19 45.57 23.51
N ASN A 197 -1.84 44.89 22.53
CA ASN A 197 -2.12 45.45 21.22
C ASN A 197 -3.16 46.60 21.23
N GLU A 198 -4.10 46.59 22.18
CA GLU A 198 -5.06 47.70 22.34
C GLU A 198 -4.42 48.91 22.98
N GLU A 199 -3.48 48.73 23.91
CA GLU A 199 -2.69 49.81 24.50
C GLU A 199 -1.75 50.49 23.47
N LEU A 200 -1.14 49.71 22.57
CA LEU A 200 -0.27 50.23 21.51
C LEU A 200 -1.01 51.00 20.40
N LYS A 201 -2.34 50.88 20.32
CA LYS A 201 -3.19 51.56 19.35
C LYS A 201 -3.80 52.87 19.88
N ARG A 202 -3.56 53.22 21.12
CA ARG A 202 -3.94 54.49 21.75
C ARG A 202 -2.78 55.49 21.78
#